data_9b67f6538dded00aa448246f4f43781f
#
_entry.id   9b67f6538dded00aa448246f4f43781f
#
_cell.length_a   1.000
_cell.length_b   1.000
_cell.length_c   1.000
_cell.angle_alpha   90.00
_cell.angle_beta   90.00
_cell.angle_gamma   90.00
#
_symmetry.space_group_name_H-M   'P 1'
#
loop_
_entity.id
_entity.type
_entity.pdbx_description
1 polymer ?
#
loop_
_entity_poly.entity_id
_entity_poly.type
_entity_poly.pdbx_seq_one_letter_code
_entity_poly.pdbx_strand_id
1 'polypeptide(L)'
;MHTQQSPSPSADRRLSVLARHLEPSSSAAAVEGHNNHSIVGAPISGYDGKQSVFSHIVRAPEDPILGVTVAYNKDTSPVKLNLGVGAYRTEEGKPLVLNVVRKAEQLLVNDRSRIKEYLPIVGLADFNKLSAKLILGADSPAIQENRVTTVQCLSGTGSLRVGGEFLAQHYHQRTIYIPQPTWGNHPKIFTLAGLSVKSYRYYDPATRGLHFEGLLEDLGSAPSGAIVLLHACAHNPTGVDPTKDQWEQIRTLMRSKGLLPFFDSAYQGFASGSLDIDAQSVLIFVADGGEVLVAQSYAKNMGLYGERVGALSIVCRNADVASRVESQLKLVIRPMYSSPPIHGASIVATILKDRNLYHEWTLELKAMADRIIRMRQQLFDTLCAKGTPGDWSHIIKQIGMFTFTGLNKEQVAFMTKEYHIYMTSDGRISMAGLSSRTVPHLTDAIHAAVTRAH
;
A
#
# COMPACT_ATOMS: atom_id res chain seq x y z
N MET A 1 -37.76 17.82 -38.64
CA MET A 1 -36.54 18.42 -39.22
C MET A 1 -35.62 18.83 -38.07
N HIS A 2 -34.67 18.01 -37.75
CA HIS A 2 -33.63 18.37 -36.77
C HIS A 2 -32.44 18.95 -37.55
N THR A 3 -32.26 20.26 -37.46
CA THR A 3 -31.07 20.94 -38.01
C THR A 3 -29.87 20.57 -37.13
N GLN A 4 -28.95 19.76 -37.65
CA GLN A 4 -27.61 19.62 -37.10
C GLN A 4 -26.88 20.96 -37.24
N GLN A 5 -26.63 21.64 -36.14
CA GLN A 5 -25.70 22.76 -36.09
C GLN A 5 -24.27 22.23 -36.27
N SER A 6 -23.58 22.67 -37.30
CA SER A 6 -22.14 22.42 -37.46
C SER A 6 -21.35 23.07 -36.31
N PRO A 7 -20.29 22.41 -35.79
CA PRO A 7 -19.49 22.95 -34.70
C PRO A 7 -18.84 24.29 -35.14
N SER A 8 -18.72 25.20 -34.18
CA SER A 8 -18.11 26.50 -34.43
C SER A 8 -16.59 26.36 -34.72
N PRO A 9 -16.00 27.24 -35.56
CA PRO A 9 -14.58 27.19 -35.94
C PRO A 9 -13.62 27.20 -34.72
N SER A 10 -14.08 27.70 -33.58
CA SER A 10 -13.32 27.67 -32.31
C SER A 10 -13.30 26.29 -31.63
N ALA A 11 -14.32 25.46 -31.83
CA ALA A 11 -14.39 24.10 -31.32
C ALA A 11 -13.46 23.18 -32.09
N ASP A 12 -13.42 23.27 -33.41
CA ASP A 12 -12.52 22.48 -34.26
C ASP A 12 -11.04 22.81 -33.98
N ARG A 13 -10.73 24.11 -33.75
CA ARG A 13 -9.38 24.52 -33.36
C ARG A 13 -8.96 23.95 -32.01
N ARG A 14 -9.88 23.89 -31.03
CA ARG A 14 -9.62 23.26 -29.71
C ARG A 14 -9.42 21.75 -29.83
N LEU A 15 -10.25 21.06 -30.62
CA LEU A 15 -10.09 19.62 -30.85
C LEU A 15 -8.78 19.29 -31.57
N SER A 16 -8.36 20.09 -32.56
CA SER A 16 -7.10 19.89 -33.27
C SER A 16 -5.86 20.16 -32.38
N VAL A 17 -5.96 21.06 -31.41
CA VAL A 17 -4.93 21.28 -30.39
C VAL A 17 -4.85 20.11 -29.43
N LEU A 18 -5.99 19.61 -28.93
CA LEU A 18 -6.04 18.44 -28.04
C LEU A 18 -5.51 17.18 -28.74
N ALA A 19 -5.86 16.94 -30.01
CA ALA A 19 -5.35 15.82 -30.77
C ALA A 19 -3.83 15.80 -30.89
N ARG A 20 -3.22 16.98 -31.15
CA ARG A 20 -1.75 17.12 -31.22
C ARG A 20 -1.04 16.86 -29.89
N HIS A 21 -1.70 17.06 -28.76
CA HIS A 21 -1.14 16.75 -27.42
C HIS A 21 -1.24 15.27 -27.06
N LEU A 22 -2.00 14.48 -27.80
CA LEU A 22 -2.17 13.03 -27.59
C LEU A 22 -1.24 12.19 -28.47
N GLU A 23 -0.51 12.80 -29.41
CA GLU A 23 0.53 12.09 -30.19
C GLU A 23 1.79 11.90 -29.33
N PRO A 24 2.43 10.72 -29.32
CA PRO A 24 3.64 10.48 -28.55
C PRO A 24 4.79 11.32 -29.14
N SER A 25 5.30 12.27 -28.35
CA SER A 25 6.44 13.09 -28.71
C SER A 25 7.73 12.27 -28.74
N SER A 26 8.28 12.07 -29.93
CA SER A 26 9.63 11.56 -30.15
C SER A 26 10.63 12.72 -30.08
N SER A 27 11.14 13.04 -28.89
CA SER A 27 12.44 13.72 -28.74
C SER A 27 12.89 13.68 -27.28
N ALA A 28 13.85 12.79 -26.99
CA ALA A 28 14.65 12.83 -25.77
C ALA A 28 15.91 13.64 -26.06
N ALA A 29 16.01 14.83 -25.49
CA ALA A 29 17.28 15.56 -25.40
C ALA A 29 17.93 15.27 -24.05
N ALA A 30 19.15 14.78 -24.06
CA ALA A 30 20.00 14.55 -22.91
C ALA A 30 20.40 15.88 -22.26
N VAL A 31 20.35 15.97 -20.92
CA VAL A 31 20.95 17.07 -20.14
C VAL A 31 21.79 16.45 -19.03
N GLU A 32 23.09 16.80 -19.09
CA GLU A 32 24.15 16.44 -18.13
C GLU A 32 23.88 17.03 -16.72
N GLY A 33 24.37 16.31 -15.71
CA GLY A 33 24.19 16.68 -14.31
C GLY A 33 25.18 17.76 -13.82
N HIS A 34 24.71 18.53 -12.83
CA HIS A 34 25.60 19.31 -11.96
C HIS A 34 25.09 19.33 -10.50
N ASN A 35 26.05 19.42 -9.60
CA ASN A 35 26.06 19.15 -8.17
C ASN A 35 25.16 20.01 -7.26
N ASN A 36 24.79 19.41 -6.12
CA ASN A 36 24.12 19.97 -4.96
C ASN A 36 24.81 21.17 -4.31
N HIS A 37 24.03 22.20 -3.99
CA HIS A 37 24.25 23.04 -2.81
C HIS A 37 22.91 23.54 -2.29
N SER A 38 22.65 23.33 -1.00
CA SER A 38 21.49 23.83 -0.26
C SER A 38 21.63 25.32 0.00
N ILE A 39 20.65 26.11 -0.44
CA ILE A 39 20.56 27.54 -0.12
C ILE A 39 19.17 27.82 0.49
N VAL A 40 19.16 28.26 1.74
CA VAL A 40 18.01 28.87 2.40
C VAL A 40 17.82 30.27 1.80
N GLY A 41 16.72 30.49 1.11
CA GLY A 41 16.50 31.73 0.33
C GLY A 41 16.10 32.93 1.15
N ALA A 42 16.74 34.07 0.88
CA ALA A 42 16.29 35.40 1.26
C ALA A 42 15.10 35.87 0.37
N PRO A 43 14.24 36.82 0.82
CA PRO A 43 13.10 37.25 0.03
C PRO A 43 13.55 38.00 -1.23
N ILE A 44 13.00 37.60 -2.37
CA ILE A 44 13.30 38.18 -3.70
C ILE A 44 12.54 39.51 -3.84
N SER A 45 13.24 40.60 -3.83
CA SER A 45 12.71 41.92 -4.27
C SER A 45 13.10 42.11 -5.76
N GLY A 46 12.09 42.22 -6.63
CA GLY A 46 12.28 42.55 -8.04
C GLY A 46 11.95 41.44 -9.03
N TYR A 47 10.66 41.28 -9.33
CA TYR A 47 10.21 40.44 -10.46
C TYR A 47 10.42 41.17 -11.78
N ASP A 48 11.42 40.81 -12.54
CA ASP A 48 11.79 41.42 -13.83
C ASP A 48 11.06 40.77 -15.03
N GLY A 49 9.97 40.06 -14.87
CA GLY A 49 9.12 39.52 -15.96
C GLY A 49 9.78 38.57 -16.97
N LYS A 50 11.11 38.41 -16.97
CA LYS A 50 11.88 37.56 -17.89
C LYS A 50 12.24 36.20 -17.32
N GLN A 51 12.23 36.03 -16.01
CA GLN A 51 12.47 34.76 -15.34
C GLN A 51 11.16 34.14 -14.85
N SER A 52 11.05 32.80 -14.90
CA SER A 52 9.93 32.09 -14.32
C SER A 52 9.86 32.32 -12.81
N VAL A 53 8.68 32.60 -12.25
CA VAL A 53 8.44 32.66 -10.80
C VAL A 53 8.77 31.34 -10.10
N PHE A 54 8.87 30.25 -10.83
CA PHE A 54 9.23 28.90 -10.36
C PHE A 54 10.72 28.55 -10.58
N SER A 55 11.57 29.49 -11.05
CA SER A 55 12.98 29.22 -11.33
C SER A 55 13.79 28.72 -10.13
N HIS A 56 13.32 28.99 -8.91
CA HIS A 56 13.94 28.54 -7.66
C HIS A 56 13.58 27.10 -7.27
N ILE A 57 12.62 26.46 -7.97
CA ILE A 57 12.17 25.10 -7.63
C ILE A 57 13.24 24.10 -8.14
N VAL A 58 13.81 23.34 -7.19
CA VAL A 58 14.74 22.27 -7.48
C VAL A 58 13.98 21.03 -7.96
N ARG A 59 14.50 20.33 -8.95
CA ARG A 59 13.92 19.07 -9.42
C ARG A 59 13.95 18.04 -8.29
N ALA A 60 12.79 17.44 -8.01
CA ALA A 60 12.68 16.37 -7.01
C ALA A 60 13.44 15.11 -7.48
N PRO A 61 14.03 14.33 -6.55
CA PRO A 61 14.57 13.01 -6.87
C PRO A 61 13.49 12.08 -7.37
N GLU A 62 13.89 11.09 -8.18
CA GLU A 62 12.95 10.05 -8.62
C GLU A 62 12.46 9.20 -7.42
N ASP A 63 11.22 8.76 -7.50
CA ASP A 63 10.65 7.85 -6.50
C ASP A 63 11.40 6.50 -6.53
N PRO A 64 11.89 5.97 -5.39
CA PRO A 64 12.72 4.77 -5.35
C PRO A 64 12.04 3.51 -5.89
N ILE A 65 10.71 3.45 -5.87
CA ILE A 65 9.92 2.30 -6.35
C ILE A 65 9.47 2.52 -7.80
N LEU A 66 8.93 3.70 -8.11
CA LEU A 66 8.47 4.04 -9.46
C LEU A 66 9.65 4.20 -10.43
N GLY A 67 10.80 4.70 -9.97
CA GLY A 67 12.04 4.79 -10.75
C GLY A 67 12.52 3.44 -11.27
N VAL A 68 12.35 2.36 -10.49
CA VAL A 68 12.62 0.98 -10.93
C VAL A 68 11.81 0.61 -12.17
N THR A 69 10.52 0.99 -12.19
CA THR A 69 9.64 0.75 -13.36
C THR A 69 10.04 1.58 -14.57
N VAL A 70 10.46 2.82 -14.36
CA VAL A 70 10.97 3.67 -15.45
C VAL A 70 12.22 3.06 -16.08
N ALA A 71 13.17 2.59 -15.27
CA ALA A 71 14.38 1.92 -15.74
C ALA A 71 14.04 0.62 -16.49
N TYR A 72 13.17 -0.22 -15.95
CA TYR A 72 12.67 -1.43 -16.60
C TYR A 72 12.04 -1.14 -17.97
N ASN A 73 11.23 -0.10 -18.09
CA ASN A 73 10.56 0.24 -19.36
C ASN A 73 11.54 0.72 -20.44
N LYS A 74 12.63 1.37 -20.04
CA LYS A 74 13.69 1.82 -20.96
C LYS A 74 14.57 0.68 -21.46
N ASP A 75 14.65 -0.42 -20.73
CA ASP A 75 15.43 -1.60 -21.11
C ASP A 75 14.76 -2.34 -22.26
N THR A 76 15.50 -2.70 -23.28
CA THR A 76 15.03 -3.45 -24.48
C THR A 76 15.32 -4.94 -24.40
N SER A 77 15.95 -5.42 -23.34
CA SER A 77 16.28 -6.83 -23.16
C SER A 77 15.03 -7.72 -23.14
N PRO A 78 15.02 -8.83 -23.91
CA PRO A 78 13.89 -9.76 -23.93
C PRO A 78 13.73 -10.56 -22.62
N VAL A 79 14.77 -10.60 -21.78
CA VAL A 79 14.80 -11.36 -20.51
C VAL A 79 14.58 -10.46 -19.28
N LYS A 80 14.30 -9.17 -19.50
CA LYS A 80 14.11 -8.22 -18.41
C LYS A 80 12.95 -8.62 -17.49
N LEU A 81 13.14 -8.46 -16.16
CA LEU A 81 12.18 -8.82 -15.13
C LEU A 81 11.98 -7.69 -14.14
N ASN A 82 10.74 -7.24 -13.93
CA ASN A 82 10.40 -6.22 -12.94
C ASN A 82 9.85 -6.85 -11.65
N LEU A 83 10.64 -6.81 -10.59
CA LEU A 83 10.30 -7.26 -9.24
C LEU A 83 10.20 -6.09 -8.23
N GLY A 84 10.27 -4.85 -8.69
CA GLY A 84 10.14 -3.66 -7.83
C GLY A 84 8.70 -3.31 -7.50
N VAL A 85 7.76 -3.62 -8.39
CA VAL A 85 6.35 -3.21 -8.27
C VAL A 85 5.55 -4.13 -7.37
N GLY A 86 4.84 -3.54 -6.41
CA GLY A 86 3.91 -4.25 -5.52
C GLY A 86 2.52 -4.47 -6.16
N ALA A 87 2.47 -5.09 -7.33
CA ALA A 87 1.22 -5.45 -8.00
C ALA A 87 1.28 -6.91 -8.48
N TYR A 88 0.15 -7.61 -8.35
CA TYR A 88 0.04 -9.00 -8.79
C TYR A 88 0.17 -9.12 -10.31
N ARG A 89 0.85 -10.19 -10.77
CA ARG A 89 0.98 -10.57 -12.17
C ARG A 89 0.56 -12.02 -12.35
N THR A 90 -0.04 -12.34 -13.51
CA THR A 90 -0.35 -13.72 -13.89
C THR A 90 0.95 -14.49 -14.20
N GLU A 91 0.81 -15.81 -14.49
CA GLU A 91 1.95 -16.64 -14.92
C GLU A 91 2.62 -16.10 -16.19
N GLU A 92 1.87 -15.40 -17.03
CA GLU A 92 2.34 -14.74 -18.26
C GLU A 92 2.92 -13.34 -18.01
N GLY A 93 3.03 -12.90 -16.74
CA GLY A 93 3.53 -11.59 -16.36
C GLY A 93 2.55 -10.42 -16.58
N LYS A 94 1.27 -10.71 -16.86
CA LYS A 94 0.25 -9.70 -17.17
C LYS A 94 -0.49 -9.23 -15.90
N PRO A 95 -1.00 -7.98 -15.87
CA PRO A 95 -1.95 -7.56 -14.85
C PRO A 95 -3.19 -8.45 -14.83
N LEU A 96 -3.73 -8.71 -13.64
CA LEU A 96 -4.94 -9.50 -13.44
C LEU A 96 -6.10 -8.58 -13.02
N VAL A 97 -7.23 -8.72 -13.71
CA VAL A 97 -8.53 -8.26 -13.22
C VAL A 97 -9.32 -9.50 -12.82
N LEU A 98 -9.76 -9.56 -11.56
CA LEU A 98 -10.53 -10.69 -11.04
C LEU A 98 -11.85 -10.87 -11.80
N ASN A 99 -12.27 -12.11 -12.01
CA ASN A 99 -13.55 -12.37 -12.68
C ASN A 99 -14.73 -11.83 -11.87
N VAL A 100 -14.68 -11.96 -10.54
CA VAL A 100 -15.69 -11.42 -9.64
C VAL A 100 -15.81 -9.89 -9.75
N VAL A 101 -14.69 -9.18 -9.95
CA VAL A 101 -14.68 -7.73 -10.20
C VAL A 101 -15.40 -7.42 -11.50
N ARG A 102 -15.08 -8.13 -12.60
CA ARG A 102 -15.77 -7.95 -13.89
C ARG A 102 -17.29 -8.19 -13.79
N LYS A 103 -17.70 -9.21 -13.03
CA LYS A 103 -19.12 -9.49 -12.77
C LYS A 103 -19.79 -8.34 -12.00
N ALA A 104 -19.13 -7.85 -10.95
CA ALA A 104 -19.64 -6.71 -10.20
C ALA A 104 -19.75 -5.46 -11.08
N GLU A 105 -18.74 -5.15 -11.89
CA GLU A 105 -18.78 -4.05 -12.84
C GLU A 105 -19.95 -4.19 -13.83
N GLN A 106 -20.17 -5.40 -14.38
CA GLN A 106 -21.29 -5.65 -15.30
C GLN A 106 -22.65 -5.42 -14.64
N LEU A 107 -22.84 -5.85 -13.37
CA LEU A 107 -24.05 -5.57 -12.60
C LEU A 107 -24.25 -4.06 -12.44
N LEU A 108 -23.18 -3.34 -12.08
CA LEU A 108 -23.23 -1.90 -11.88
C LEU A 108 -23.51 -1.11 -13.17
N VAL A 109 -22.98 -1.55 -14.32
CA VAL A 109 -23.22 -0.91 -15.61
C VAL A 109 -24.66 -1.15 -16.09
N ASN A 110 -25.22 -2.32 -15.82
CA ASN A 110 -26.59 -2.68 -16.22
C ASN A 110 -27.66 -2.05 -15.32
N ASP A 111 -27.29 -1.60 -14.13
CA ASP A 111 -28.23 -0.93 -13.21
C ASP A 111 -28.48 0.52 -13.66
N ARG A 112 -29.63 0.71 -14.36
CA ARG A 112 -30.03 2.02 -14.87
C ARG A 112 -30.50 3.01 -13.80
N SER A 113 -30.71 2.56 -12.58
CA SER A 113 -31.05 3.42 -11.43
C SER A 113 -29.83 4.15 -10.84
N ARG A 114 -28.61 3.72 -11.20
CA ARG A 114 -27.39 4.34 -10.70
C ARG A 114 -27.22 5.76 -11.21
N ILE A 115 -26.92 6.65 -10.28
CA ILE A 115 -26.63 8.06 -10.55
C ILE A 115 -25.14 8.36 -10.32
N LYS A 116 -24.69 9.51 -10.79
CA LYS A 116 -23.31 10.01 -10.63
C LYS A 116 -23.23 11.18 -9.65
N GLU A 117 -24.21 11.29 -8.73
CA GLU A 117 -24.24 12.34 -7.72
C GLU A 117 -23.11 12.15 -6.70
N TYR A 118 -22.74 13.24 -6.02
CA TYR A 118 -21.74 13.19 -4.96
C TYR A 118 -22.15 12.23 -3.84
N LEU A 119 -21.19 11.43 -3.37
CA LEU A 119 -21.36 10.68 -2.13
C LEU A 119 -21.35 11.62 -0.92
N PRO A 120 -21.94 11.22 0.22
CA PRO A 120 -21.65 11.82 1.50
C PRO A 120 -20.14 11.91 1.75
N ILE A 121 -19.69 12.87 2.54
CA ILE A 121 -18.25 13.05 2.87
C ILE A 121 -17.63 11.77 3.42
N VAL A 122 -18.39 11.00 4.23
CA VAL A 122 -17.95 9.71 4.78
C VAL A 122 -17.90 8.59 3.74
N GLY A 123 -18.44 8.78 2.54
CA GLY A 123 -18.48 7.78 1.48
C GLY A 123 -19.75 6.96 1.43
N LEU A 124 -19.69 5.84 0.71
CA LEU A 124 -20.81 4.92 0.48
C LEU A 124 -21.12 4.11 1.75
N ALA A 125 -22.33 4.24 2.28
CA ALA A 125 -22.73 3.63 3.57
C ALA A 125 -22.56 2.10 3.59
N ASP A 126 -23.02 1.39 2.54
CA ASP A 126 -22.87 -0.07 2.43
C ASP A 126 -21.39 -0.47 2.42
N PHE A 127 -20.55 0.27 1.68
CA PHE A 127 -19.10 0.03 1.64
C PHE A 127 -18.48 0.17 3.03
N ASN A 128 -18.77 1.25 3.75
CA ASN A 128 -18.23 1.50 5.09
C ASN A 128 -18.62 0.39 6.07
N LYS A 129 -19.91 0.03 6.10
CA LYS A 129 -20.42 -1.04 6.96
C LYS A 129 -19.79 -2.40 6.67
N LEU A 130 -19.67 -2.75 5.39
CA LEU A 130 -19.11 -4.04 4.97
C LEU A 130 -17.58 -4.09 5.18
N SER A 131 -16.88 -2.99 4.98
CA SER A 131 -15.44 -2.88 5.27
C SER A 131 -15.15 -3.05 6.76
N ALA A 132 -15.92 -2.42 7.63
CA ALA A 132 -15.81 -2.62 9.08
C ALA A 132 -16.00 -4.09 9.46
N LYS A 133 -17.07 -4.73 8.96
CA LYS A 133 -17.34 -6.15 9.22
C LYS A 133 -16.24 -7.08 8.73
N LEU A 134 -15.64 -6.76 7.59
CA LEU A 134 -14.58 -7.58 6.99
C LEU A 134 -13.32 -7.65 7.87
N ILE A 135 -12.94 -6.54 8.50
CA ILE A 135 -11.69 -6.47 9.28
C ILE A 135 -11.87 -6.67 10.78
N LEU A 136 -13.03 -6.27 11.33
CA LEU A 136 -13.30 -6.36 12.75
C LEU A 136 -14.10 -7.62 13.14
N GLY A 137 -14.56 -8.39 12.14
CA GLY A 137 -15.48 -9.51 12.32
C GLY A 137 -16.96 -9.08 12.29
N ALA A 138 -17.79 -9.89 11.62
CA ALA A 138 -19.22 -9.58 11.44
C ALA A 138 -19.98 -9.48 12.78
N ASP A 139 -19.57 -10.29 13.75
CA ASP A 139 -20.18 -10.39 15.09
C ASP A 139 -19.41 -9.59 16.16
N SER A 140 -18.53 -8.70 15.75
CA SER A 140 -17.74 -7.88 16.67
C SER A 140 -18.64 -7.07 17.61
N PRO A 141 -18.44 -7.16 18.94
CA PRO A 141 -19.17 -6.34 19.90
C PRO A 141 -19.04 -4.84 19.62
N ALA A 142 -17.88 -4.40 19.14
CA ALA A 142 -17.65 -3.00 18.79
C ALA A 142 -18.63 -2.51 17.69
N ILE A 143 -18.95 -3.38 16.71
CA ILE A 143 -19.95 -3.07 15.67
C ILE A 143 -21.37 -3.10 16.23
N GLN A 144 -21.72 -4.14 17.02
CA GLN A 144 -23.04 -4.30 17.60
C GLN A 144 -23.41 -3.15 18.57
N GLU A 145 -22.42 -2.65 19.30
CA GLU A 145 -22.55 -1.53 20.25
C GLU A 145 -22.44 -0.15 19.58
N ASN A 146 -22.35 -0.09 18.24
CA ASN A 146 -22.17 1.14 17.46
C ASN A 146 -20.94 1.97 17.87
N ARG A 147 -19.87 1.32 18.33
CA ARG A 147 -18.62 1.96 18.74
C ARG A 147 -17.61 2.17 17.61
N VAL A 148 -17.99 1.87 16.39
CA VAL A 148 -17.13 1.96 15.21
C VAL A 148 -17.63 3.06 14.29
N THR A 149 -16.74 3.97 13.93
CA THR A 149 -16.95 4.85 12.77
C THR A 149 -16.06 4.42 11.64
N THR A 150 -16.59 4.38 10.42
CA THR A 150 -15.84 4.01 9.22
C THR A 150 -16.10 5.02 8.11
N VAL A 151 -15.03 5.49 7.48
CA VAL A 151 -15.08 6.43 6.36
C VAL A 151 -14.35 5.84 5.15
N GLN A 152 -14.93 6.02 3.97
CA GLN A 152 -14.30 5.67 2.70
C GLN A 152 -13.16 6.65 2.40
N CYS A 153 -12.00 6.12 2.01
CA CYS A 153 -10.80 6.88 1.71
C CYS A 153 -10.19 6.50 0.37
N LEU A 154 -9.22 7.30 -0.08
CA LEU A 154 -8.47 7.05 -1.32
C LEU A 154 -7.41 5.94 -1.11
N SER A 155 -7.89 4.69 -1.02
CA SER A 155 -7.09 3.50 -0.72
C SER A 155 -6.42 3.56 0.67
N GLY A 156 -5.49 2.63 0.95
CA GLY A 156 -4.75 2.62 2.21
C GLY A 156 -3.95 3.91 2.45
N THR A 157 -3.33 4.46 1.43
CA THR A 157 -2.59 5.73 1.52
C THR A 157 -3.48 6.86 2.03
N GLY A 158 -4.69 7.01 1.45
CA GLY A 158 -5.65 8.02 1.89
C GLY A 158 -6.18 7.74 3.30
N SER A 159 -6.39 6.46 3.65
CA SER A 159 -6.84 6.07 5.00
C SER A 159 -5.81 6.42 6.07
N LEU A 160 -4.53 6.12 5.81
CA LEU A 160 -3.42 6.50 6.70
C LEU A 160 -3.28 8.03 6.84
N ARG A 161 -3.43 8.77 5.71
CA ARG A 161 -3.35 10.23 5.73
C ARG A 161 -4.49 10.87 6.51
N VAL A 162 -5.73 10.45 6.27
CA VAL A 162 -6.92 10.94 7.00
C VAL A 162 -6.80 10.63 8.48
N GLY A 163 -6.43 9.38 8.84
CA GLY A 163 -6.22 8.99 10.23
C GLY A 163 -5.08 9.76 10.91
N GLY A 164 -3.96 9.95 10.21
CA GLY A 164 -2.83 10.74 10.71
C GLY A 164 -3.19 12.19 10.97
N GLU A 165 -3.91 12.83 10.04
CA GLU A 165 -4.33 14.22 10.18
C GLU A 165 -5.39 14.40 11.27
N PHE A 166 -6.34 13.46 11.37
CA PHE A 166 -7.30 13.43 12.48
C PHE A 166 -6.58 13.34 13.84
N LEU A 167 -5.60 12.44 13.98
CA LEU A 167 -4.83 12.30 15.23
C LEU A 167 -4.00 13.55 15.51
N ALA A 168 -3.38 14.17 14.50
CA ALA A 168 -2.61 15.40 14.68
C ALA A 168 -3.47 16.58 15.17
N GLN A 169 -4.76 16.61 14.81
CA GLN A 169 -5.67 17.69 15.20
C GLN A 169 -6.33 17.43 16.57
N HIS A 170 -6.67 16.17 16.88
CA HIS A 170 -7.58 15.84 17.97
C HIS A 170 -6.99 14.96 19.06
N TYR A 171 -5.84 14.30 18.83
CA TYR A 171 -5.22 13.44 19.82
C TYR A 171 -4.13 14.19 20.60
N HIS A 172 -4.05 13.96 21.90
CA HIS A 172 -3.14 14.72 22.79
C HIS A 172 -1.66 14.42 22.54
N GLN A 173 -1.33 13.18 22.08
CA GLN A 173 0.04 12.77 21.78
C GLN A 173 0.26 12.71 20.28
N ARG A 174 1.18 13.54 19.77
CA ARG A 174 1.43 13.67 18.32
C ARG A 174 2.64 12.88 17.82
N THR A 175 3.18 11.99 18.64
CA THR A 175 4.29 11.11 18.23
C THR A 175 3.76 9.78 17.74
N ILE A 176 4.12 9.39 16.52
CA ILE A 176 3.86 8.09 15.96
C ILE A 176 5.14 7.30 15.81
N TYR A 177 5.17 6.07 16.34
CA TYR A 177 6.23 5.11 16.15
C TYR A 177 5.91 4.20 14.98
N ILE A 178 6.84 4.09 14.03
CA ILE A 178 6.70 3.25 12.82
C ILE A 178 7.77 2.16 12.82
N PRO A 179 7.51 0.97 12.25
CA PRO A 179 8.52 -0.10 12.24
C PRO A 179 9.72 0.27 11.37
N GLN A 180 10.91 -0.23 11.73
CA GLN A 180 12.14 -0.08 10.97
C GLN A 180 12.64 -1.45 10.50
N PRO A 181 12.66 -1.71 9.15
CA PRO A 181 12.15 -0.85 8.07
C PRO A 181 10.62 -0.84 7.98
N THR A 182 10.08 0.03 7.12
CA THR A 182 8.64 0.11 6.82
C THR A 182 8.41 0.50 5.36
N TRP A 183 7.15 0.50 4.92
CA TRP A 183 6.80 1.03 3.60
C TRP A 183 7.25 2.50 3.46
N GLY A 184 7.99 2.79 2.37
CA GLY A 184 8.69 4.06 2.19
C GLY A 184 7.83 5.34 2.26
N ASN A 185 6.50 5.22 2.09
CA ASN A 185 5.61 6.37 2.21
C ASN A 185 5.13 6.67 3.64
N HIS A 186 5.25 5.75 4.58
CA HIS A 186 4.77 5.96 5.95
C HIS A 186 5.36 7.23 6.60
N PRO A 187 6.71 7.45 6.57
CA PRO A 187 7.28 8.65 7.19
C PRO A 187 6.68 9.94 6.61
N LYS A 188 6.57 10.02 5.28
CA LYS A 188 6.04 11.20 4.58
C LYS A 188 4.56 11.44 4.85
N ILE A 189 3.73 10.37 4.83
CA ILE A 189 2.30 10.45 5.11
C ILE A 189 2.07 11.09 6.48
N PHE A 190 2.74 10.56 7.52
CA PHE A 190 2.51 11.00 8.89
C PHE A 190 3.16 12.35 9.21
N THR A 191 4.35 12.63 8.68
CA THR A 191 4.98 13.95 8.82
C THR A 191 4.12 15.05 8.18
N LEU A 192 3.63 14.81 6.95
CA LEU A 192 2.76 15.76 6.26
C LEU A 192 1.36 15.86 6.87
N ALA A 193 0.94 14.85 7.64
CA ALA A 193 -0.29 14.90 8.43
C ALA A 193 -0.12 15.73 9.73
N GLY A 194 1.11 16.11 10.10
CA GLY A 194 1.41 16.90 11.30
C GLY A 194 1.82 16.07 12.52
N LEU A 195 2.19 14.80 12.33
CA LEU A 195 2.71 13.93 13.40
C LEU A 195 4.24 13.94 13.43
N SER A 196 4.81 13.81 14.61
CA SER A 196 6.24 13.55 14.84
C SER A 196 6.52 12.07 14.67
N VAL A 197 7.36 11.70 13.70
CA VAL A 197 7.64 10.31 13.38
C VAL A 197 8.89 9.84 14.09
N LYS A 198 8.80 8.71 14.81
CA LYS A 198 9.91 7.94 15.37
C LYS A 198 9.84 6.51 14.89
N SER A 199 10.94 5.77 15.01
CA SER A 199 11.02 4.37 14.61
C SER A 199 11.13 3.45 15.82
N TYR A 200 10.68 2.18 15.65
CA TYR A 200 10.99 1.09 16.56
C TYR A 200 11.62 -0.07 15.79
N ARG A 201 12.49 -0.84 16.44
CA ARG A 201 13.14 -2.01 15.85
C ARG A 201 12.11 -3.06 15.49
N TYR A 202 12.16 -3.57 14.28
CA TYR A 202 11.21 -4.55 13.79
C TYR A 202 11.89 -5.76 13.12
N TYR A 203 12.90 -5.53 12.32
CA TYR A 203 13.58 -6.56 11.53
C TYR A 203 15.04 -6.69 11.97
N ASP A 204 15.48 -7.94 12.11
CA ASP A 204 16.88 -8.27 12.35
C ASP A 204 17.52 -8.78 11.05
N PRO A 205 18.46 -8.04 10.46
CA PRO A 205 19.16 -8.45 9.25
C PRO A 205 20.00 -9.73 9.44
N ALA A 206 20.48 -10.02 10.64
CA ALA A 206 21.33 -11.18 10.91
C ALA A 206 20.53 -12.49 10.86
N THR A 207 19.35 -12.51 11.46
CA THR A 207 18.45 -13.66 11.48
C THR A 207 17.46 -13.64 10.31
N ARG A 208 17.34 -12.51 9.60
CA ARG A 208 16.32 -12.24 8.59
C ARG A 208 14.88 -12.46 9.10
N GLY A 209 14.68 -12.22 10.38
CA GLY A 209 13.46 -12.44 11.12
C GLY A 209 13.00 -11.20 11.89
N LEU A 210 12.02 -11.39 12.79
CA LEU A 210 11.52 -10.34 13.67
C LEU A 210 12.52 -10.05 14.80
N HIS A 211 12.86 -8.79 14.98
CA HIS A 211 13.64 -8.32 16.13
C HIS A 211 12.72 -8.11 17.34
N PHE A 212 12.15 -9.22 17.86
CA PHE A 212 11.04 -9.14 18.80
C PHE A 212 11.39 -8.47 20.14
N GLU A 213 12.53 -8.79 20.71
CA GLU A 213 12.99 -8.17 21.98
C GLU A 213 13.19 -6.66 21.81
N GLY A 214 13.87 -6.24 20.73
CA GLY A 214 14.06 -4.82 20.45
C GLY A 214 12.76 -4.07 20.18
N LEU A 215 11.78 -4.73 19.54
CA LEU A 215 10.44 -4.17 19.37
C LEU A 215 9.79 -3.90 20.73
N LEU A 216 9.81 -4.88 21.64
CA LEU A 216 9.22 -4.72 22.98
C LEU A 216 9.94 -3.65 23.81
N GLU A 217 11.28 -3.58 23.75
CA GLU A 217 12.06 -2.54 24.43
C GLU A 217 11.72 -1.13 23.94
N ASP A 218 11.69 -0.95 22.61
CA ASP A 218 11.42 0.37 22.01
C ASP A 218 9.99 0.84 22.31
N LEU A 219 8.99 -0.04 22.17
CA LEU A 219 7.60 0.27 22.51
C LEU A 219 7.41 0.45 24.02
N GLY A 220 8.13 -0.34 24.86
CA GLY A 220 8.15 -0.19 26.30
C GLY A 220 8.74 1.15 26.76
N SER A 221 9.66 1.72 25.99
CA SER A 221 10.27 3.02 26.23
C SER A 221 9.51 4.21 25.65
N ALA A 222 8.49 3.94 24.80
CA ALA A 222 7.69 4.99 24.23
C ALA A 222 6.87 5.74 25.29
N PRO A 223 6.65 7.06 25.14
CA PRO A 223 5.84 7.82 26.08
C PRO A 223 4.39 7.31 26.06
N SER A 224 3.74 7.33 27.22
CA SER A 224 2.32 6.97 27.31
C SER A 224 1.47 7.78 26.33
N GLY A 225 0.52 7.13 25.69
CA GLY A 225 -0.32 7.72 24.66
C GLY A 225 0.33 7.81 23.28
N ALA A 226 1.60 7.42 23.09
CA ALA A 226 2.19 7.41 21.77
C ALA A 226 1.39 6.53 20.78
N ILE A 227 1.31 6.95 19.54
CA ILE A 227 0.66 6.20 18.47
C ILE A 227 1.67 5.18 17.93
N VAL A 228 1.24 3.95 17.67
CA VAL A 228 2.09 2.91 17.10
C VAL A 228 1.48 2.40 15.80
N LEU A 229 2.19 2.58 14.70
CA LEU A 229 1.82 1.98 13.42
C LEU A 229 2.19 0.50 13.44
N LEU A 230 1.21 -0.34 13.13
CA LEU A 230 1.35 -1.80 13.04
C LEU A 230 0.88 -2.25 11.64
N HIS A 231 1.61 -3.16 11.00
CA HIS A 231 1.10 -3.82 9.80
C HIS A 231 0.24 -5.01 10.24
N ALA A 232 -1.00 -5.06 9.77
CA ALA A 232 -1.93 -6.11 10.20
C ALA A 232 -1.46 -7.51 9.80
N CYS A 233 -0.90 -7.64 8.60
CA CYS A 233 -0.26 -8.85 8.07
C CYS A 233 0.67 -8.50 6.90
N ALA A 234 1.53 -9.44 6.51
CA ALA A 234 2.44 -9.32 5.37
C ALA A 234 3.25 -8.03 5.39
N HIS A 235 4.01 -7.83 6.45
CA HIS A 235 4.80 -6.61 6.68
C HIS A 235 5.59 -6.17 5.43
N ASN A 236 5.39 -4.97 5.00
CA ASN A 236 6.11 -4.36 3.87
C ASN A 236 7.27 -3.50 4.40
N PRO A 237 8.55 -3.81 4.12
CA PRO A 237 9.04 -4.63 2.99
C PRO A 237 9.43 -6.08 3.33
N THR A 238 9.43 -6.51 4.59
CA THR A 238 10.16 -7.69 5.04
C THR A 238 9.42 -9.02 4.84
N GLY A 239 8.09 -9.02 4.82
CA GLY A 239 7.28 -10.23 4.82
C GLY A 239 7.35 -11.01 6.16
N VAL A 240 7.90 -10.41 7.21
CA VAL A 240 8.01 -11.02 8.53
C VAL A 240 6.91 -10.48 9.43
N ASP A 241 6.07 -11.37 9.95
CA ASP A 241 4.99 -11.01 10.88
C ASP A 241 5.20 -11.65 12.25
N PRO A 242 4.77 -11.00 13.34
CA PRO A 242 4.72 -11.61 14.66
C PRO A 242 3.80 -12.84 14.67
N THR A 243 4.14 -13.84 15.47
CA THR A 243 3.24 -14.96 15.77
C THR A 243 2.04 -14.50 16.59
N LYS A 244 1.02 -15.36 16.72
CA LYS A 244 -0.14 -15.05 17.57
C LYS A 244 0.26 -14.70 19.00
N ASP A 245 1.16 -15.48 19.59
CA ASP A 245 1.63 -15.26 20.97
C ASP A 245 2.43 -13.96 21.10
N GLN A 246 3.21 -13.62 20.07
CA GLN A 246 3.92 -12.33 20.02
C GLN A 246 2.94 -11.16 19.87
N TRP A 247 1.87 -11.30 19.07
CA TRP A 247 0.81 -10.30 18.98
C TRP A 247 0.11 -10.07 20.32
N GLU A 248 -0.17 -11.12 21.11
CA GLU A 248 -0.73 -11.00 22.47
C GLU A 248 0.22 -10.26 23.41
N GLN A 249 1.53 -10.51 23.31
CA GLN A 249 2.53 -9.80 24.12
C GLN A 249 2.61 -8.33 23.71
N ILE A 250 2.64 -8.02 22.40
CA ILE A 250 2.62 -6.64 21.89
C ILE A 250 1.37 -5.91 22.39
N ARG A 251 0.18 -6.53 22.27
CA ARG A 251 -1.08 -5.96 22.75
C ARG A 251 -1.00 -5.67 24.26
N THR A 252 -0.56 -6.63 25.05
CA THR A 252 -0.46 -6.49 26.50
C THR A 252 0.46 -5.33 26.89
N LEU A 253 1.63 -5.25 26.26
CA LEU A 253 2.56 -4.13 26.46
C LEU A 253 1.92 -2.80 26.09
N MET A 254 1.32 -2.72 24.88
CA MET A 254 0.72 -1.48 24.39
C MET A 254 -0.41 -0.99 25.30
N ARG A 255 -1.27 -1.90 25.78
CA ARG A 255 -2.37 -1.55 26.69
C ARG A 255 -1.84 -1.09 28.06
N SER A 256 -0.83 -1.76 28.61
CA SER A 256 -0.21 -1.36 29.90
C SER A 256 0.46 0.01 29.84
N LYS A 257 0.97 0.39 28.68
CA LYS A 257 1.63 1.69 28.43
C LYS A 257 0.66 2.77 27.93
N GLY A 258 -0.61 2.42 27.66
CA GLY A 258 -1.59 3.32 27.07
C GLY A 258 -1.23 3.76 25.66
N LEU A 259 -0.53 2.92 24.86
CA LEU A 259 -0.19 3.22 23.47
C LEU A 259 -1.40 3.00 22.58
N LEU A 260 -1.57 3.88 21.56
CA LEU A 260 -2.69 3.81 20.61
C LEU A 260 -2.28 3.01 19.36
N PRO A 261 -2.90 1.84 19.09
CA PRO A 261 -2.61 1.07 17.88
C PRO A 261 -3.26 1.70 16.65
N PHE A 262 -2.48 1.82 15.58
CA PHE A 262 -2.93 2.21 14.26
C PHE A 262 -2.48 1.15 13.25
N PHE A 263 -3.40 0.32 12.77
CA PHE A 263 -3.09 -0.75 11.83
C PHE A 263 -3.16 -0.28 10.38
N ASP A 264 -2.14 -0.67 9.59
CA ASP A 264 -2.17 -0.66 8.12
C ASP A 264 -2.52 -2.07 7.63
N SER A 265 -3.69 -2.23 7.01
CA SER A 265 -4.21 -3.50 6.47
C SER A 265 -4.31 -3.42 4.95
N ALA A 266 -3.18 -3.66 4.28
CA ALA A 266 -3.11 -3.63 2.81
C ALA A 266 -3.24 -5.01 2.16
N TYR A 267 -3.13 -6.12 2.92
CA TYR A 267 -2.94 -7.47 2.37
C TYR A 267 -3.88 -8.53 2.97
N GLN A 268 -4.98 -8.14 3.60
CA GLN A 268 -5.94 -9.08 4.19
C GLN A 268 -6.45 -10.10 3.14
N GLY A 269 -6.29 -11.39 3.43
CA GLY A 269 -6.60 -12.50 2.54
C GLY A 269 -5.55 -12.79 1.48
N PHE A 270 -4.62 -11.86 1.25
CA PHE A 270 -3.57 -11.98 0.24
C PHE A 270 -2.26 -12.57 0.80
N ALA A 271 -2.08 -12.54 2.12
CA ALA A 271 -0.89 -13.09 2.77
C ALA A 271 -0.99 -14.60 2.94
N SER A 272 -2.01 -15.09 3.64
CA SER A 272 -2.22 -16.51 3.93
C SER A 272 -3.23 -17.20 3.01
N GLY A 273 -4.05 -16.45 2.27
CA GLY A 273 -5.22 -16.95 1.56
C GLY A 273 -6.48 -17.03 2.44
N SER A 274 -6.41 -16.59 3.69
CA SER A 274 -7.53 -16.54 4.64
C SER A 274 -7.73 -15.11 5.16
N LEU A 275 -8.95 -14.61 5.01
CA LEU A 275 -9.32 -13.28 5.51
C LEU A 275 -9.20 -13.18 7.03
N ASP A 276 -9.58 -14.27 7.75
CA ASP A 276 -9.60 -14.31 9.21
C ASP A 276 -8.19 -14.42 9.80
N ILE A 277 -7.33 -15.26 9.21
CA ILE A 277 -5.93 -15.39 9.63
C ILE A 277 -5.22 -14.05 9.46
N ASP A 278 -5.40 -13.40 8.34
CA ASP A 278 -4.73 -12.14 8.03
C ASP A 278 -5.29 -10.93 8.84
N ALA A 279 -6.48 -11.05 9.42
CA ALA A 279 -7.06 -10.07 10.33
C ALA A 279 -6.73 -10.35 11.81
N GLN A 280 -6.09 -11.46 12.14
CA GLN A 280 -5.93 -11.94 13.53
C GLN A 280 -5.27 -10.89 14.44
N SER A 281 -4.26 -10.17 13.96
CA SER A 281 -3.60 -9.11 14.72
C SER A 281 -4.59 -8.01 15.15
N VAL A 282 -5.45 -7.55 14.25
CA VAL A 282 -6.49 -6.55 14.52
C VAL A 282 -7.53 -7.11 15.48
N LEU A 283 -7.99 -8.36 15.24
CA LEU A 283 -9.01 -9.01 16.08
C LEU A 283 -8.55 -9.18 17.54
N ILE A 284 -7.26 -9.49 17.77
CA ILE A 284 -6.65 -9.55 19.11
C ILE A 284 -6.78 -8.21 19.84
N PHE A 285 -6.56 -7.09 19.17
CA PHE A 285 -6.66 -5.75 19.76
C PHE A 285 -8.10 -5.27 19.93
N VAL A 286 -9.03 -5.75 19.12
CA VAL A 286 -10.45 -5.39 19.22
C VAL A 286 -11.16 -6.21 20.30
N ALA A 287 -10.77 -7.47 20.48
CA ALA A 287 -11.36 -8.39 21.43
C ALA A 287 -11.23 -7.94 22.90
N ASP A 288 -10.22 -7.14 23.24
CA ASP A 288 -10.04 -6.59 24.59
C ASP A 288 -10.90 -5.33 24.85
N GLY A 289 -11.70 -4.89 23.88
CA GLY A 289 -12.56 -3.71 23.99
C GLY A 289 -11.85 -2.37 23.88
N GLY A 290 -10.55 -2.36 23.62
CA GLY A 290 -9.75 -1.15 23.51
C GLY A 290 -9.94 -0.40 22.18
N GLU A 291 -9.54 0.87 22.19
CA GLU A 291 -9.60 1.72 21.00
C GLU A 291 -8.49 1.37 20.01
N VAL A 292 -8.80 1.43 18.70
CA VAL A 292 -7.89 1.09 17.62
C VAL A 292 -8.28 1.82 16.34
N LEU A 293 -7.28 2.20 15.52
CA LEU A 293 -7.49 2.68 14.15
C LEU A 293 -7.05 1.60 13.16
N VAL A 294 -7.80 1.41 12.08
CA VAL A 294 -7.47 0.47 11.01
C VAL A 294 -7.63 1.15 9.66
N ALA A 295 -6.53 1.27 8.91
CA ALA A 295 -6.51 1.71 7.52
C ALA A 295 -6.53 0.49 6.60
N GLN A 296 -7.61 0.33 5.82
CA GLN A 296 -7.80 -0.78 4.88
C GLN A 296 -7.57 -0.35 3.44
N SER A 297 -7.06 -1.26 2.61
CA SER A 297 -6.92 -1.09 1.16
C SER A 297 -7.49 -2.28 0.40
N TYR A 298 -8.27 -2.01 -0.64
CA TYR A 298 -8.75 -3.01 -1.60
C TYR A 298 -7.90 -3.07 -2.87
N ALA A 299 -6.74 -2.39 -2.89
CA ALA A 299 -5.86 -2.35 -4.05
C ALA A 299 -5.33 -3.75 -4.41
N LYS A 300 -4.95 -4.58 -3.41
CA LYS A 300 -4.32 -5.88 -3.64
C LYS A 300 -5.35 -7.01 -3.63
N ASN A 301 -6.12 -7.14 -2.55
CA ASN A 301 -7.03 -8.27 -2.36
C ASN A 301 -8.24 -8.30 -3.31
N MET A 302 -8.57 -7.20 -3.97
CA MET A 302 -9.55 -7.14 -5.07
C MET A 302 -8.92 -6.70 -6.40
N GLY A 303 -7.61 -6.49 -6.47
CA GLY A 303 -6.92 -6.03 -7.67
C GLY A 303 -7.34 -4.62 -8.14
N LEU A 304 -7.91 -3.81 -7.25
CA LEU A 304 -8.47 -2.48 -7.56
C LEU A 304 -7.42 -1.37 -7.40
N TYR A 305 -6.19 -1.60 -7.89
CA TYR A 305 -5.05 -0.69 -7.72
C TYR A 305 -5.35 0.74 -8.21
N GLY A 306 -5.97 0.86 -9.38
CA GLY A 306 -6.28 2.13 -10.04
C GLY A 306 -7.56 2.79 -9.54
N GLU A 307 -8.45 2.04 -8.89
CA GLU A 307 -9.74 2.55 -8.39
C GLU A 307 -9.62 3.38 -7.11
N ARG A 308 -8.48 3.31 -6.43
CA ARG A 308 -8.19 4.05 -5.19
C ARG A 308 -9.26 3.86 -4.12
N VAL A 309 -9.54 2.62 -3.73
CA VAL A 309 -10.56 2.23 -2.76
C VAL A 309 -9.94 1.73 -1.46
N GLY A 310 -10.37 2.31 -0.34
CA GLY A 310 -9.99 1.92 1.00
C GLY A 310 -10.91 2.51 2.04
N ALA A 311 -10.71 2.15 3.30
CA ALA A 311 -11.49 2.60 4.43
C ALA A 311 -10.61 2.88 5.64
N LEU A 312 -10.98 3.89 6.42
CA LEU A 312 -10.45 4.11 7.77
C LEU A 312 -11.57 3.76 8.76
N SER A 313 -11.33 2.75 9.60
CA SER A 313 -12.21 2.41 10.73
C SER A 313 -11.56 2.83 12.04
N ILE A 314 -12.32 3.44 12.93
CA ILE A 314 -11.90 3.83 14.29
C ILE A 314 -12.86 3.18 15.28
N VAL A 315 -12.34 2.29 16.11
CA VAL A 315 -13.05 1.70 17.24
C VAL A 315 -12.91 2.63 18.43
N CYS A 316 -14.02 3.11 18.94
CA CYS A 316 -14.11 4.07 20.03
C CYS A 316 -14.62 3.41 21.32
N ARG A 317 -14.53 4.14 22.44
CA ARG A 317 -14.97 3.66 23.75
C ARG A 317 -16.48 3.38 23.82
N ASN A 318 -17.30 4.19 23.15
CA ASN A 318 -18.74 4.06 23.08
C ASN A 318 -19.31 4.73 21.83
N ALA A 319 -20.62 4.58 21.59
CA ALA A 319 -21.32 5.09 20.40
C ALA A 319 -21.31 6.62 20.30
N ASP A 320 -21.42 7.33 21.43
CA ASP A 320 -21.36 8.80 21.44
C ASP A 320 -19.99 9.33 20.97
N VAL A 321 -18.91 8.73 21.46
CA VAL A 321 -17.55 9.06 21.01
C VAL A 321 -17.38 8.75 19.51
N ALA A 322 -17.88 7.60 19.03
CA ALA A 322 -17.81 7.22 17.62
C ALA A 322 -18.52 8.26 16.72
N SER A 323 -19.70 8.73 17.13
CA SER A 323 -20.45 9.77 16.42
C SER A 323 -19.68 11.11 16.36
N ARG A 324 -19.06 11.51 17.48
CA ARG A 324 -18.23 12.72 17.53
C ARG A 324 -16.97 12.60 16.65
N VAL A 325 -16.31 11.45 16.67
CA VAL A 325 -15.17 11.15 15.81
C VAL A 325 -15.56 11.23 14.33
N GLU A 326 -16.71 10.65 13.95
CA GLU A 326 -17.20 10.76 12.57
C GLU A 326 -17.40 12.21 12.16
N SER A 327 -17.96 13.04 13.03
CA SER A 327 -18.20 14.45 12.73
C SER A 327 -16.90 15.20 12.45
N GLN A 328 -15.82 14.91 13.17
CA GLN A 328 -14.50 15.52 12.97
C GLN A 328 -13.78 14.96 11.74
N LEU A 329 -13.91 13.66 11.45
CA LEU A 329 -13.39 13.07 10.21
C LEU A 329 -13.98 13.75 8.97
N LYS A 330 -15.25 14.15 9.00
CA LYS A 330 -15.85 14.94 7.91
C LYS A 330 -15.13 16.27 7.68
N LEU A 331 -14.67 16.93 8.74
CA LEU A 331 -13.92 18.19 8.64
C LEU A 331 -12.50 17.98 8.09
N VAL A 332 -11.88 16.85 8.36
CA VAL A 332 -10.58 16.46 7.77
C VAL A 332 -10.74 16.12 6.29
N ILE A 333 -11.75 15.34 5.93
CA ILE A 333 -11.97 14.86 4.55
C ILE A 333 -12.42 15.99 3.62
N ARG A 334 -13.33 16.85 4.08
CA ARG A 334 -13.97 17.87 3.24
C ARG A 334 -12.98 18.80 2.53
N PRO A 335 -11.93 19.36 3.18
CA PRO A 335 -10.93 20.18 2.50
C PRO A 335 -9.89 19.37 1.73
N MET A 336 -9.75 18.06 1.99
CA MET A 336 -8.73 17.21 1.37
C MET A 336 -9.14 16.73 -0.04
N TYR A 337 -10.35 16.17 -0.18
CA TYR A 337 -10.89 15.69 -1.46
C TYR A 337 -12.43 15.81 -1.56
N SER A 338 -13.07 16.56 -0.69
CA SER A 338 -14.51 16.83 -0.67
C SER A 338 -15.36 15.61 -0.30
N SER A 339 -15.42 14.62 -1.16
CA SER A 339 -16.05 13.30 -0.99
C SER A 339 -15.32 12.28 -1.86
N PRO A 340 -15.34 10.99 -1.48
CA PRO A 340 -14.62 9.96 -2.22
C PRO A 340 -15.34 9.55 -3.51
N PRO A 341 -14.62 8.87 -4.47
CA PRO A 341 -15.20 8.40 -5.71
C PRO A 341 -16.13 7.20 -5.50
N ILE A 342 -17.20 7.12 -6.29
CA ILE A 342 -18.26 6.11 -6.11
C ILE A 342 -17.92 4.74 -6.72
N HIS A 343 -17.17 4.67 -7.84
CA HIS A 343 -17.12 3.47 -8.67
C HIS A 343 -16.47 2.27 -7.97
N GLY A 344 -15.25 2.42 -7.53
CA GLY A 344 -14.52 1.35 -6.85
C GLY A 344 -15.19 0.89 -5.55
N ALA A 345 -15.73 1.83 -4.76
CA ALA A 345 -16.47 1.48 -3.55
C ALA A 345 -17.76 0.68 -3.84
N SER A 346 -18.43 0.99 -4.96
CA SER A 346 -19.60 0.22 -5.40
C SER A 346 -19.24 -1.19 -5.82
N ILE A 347 -18.09 -1.40 -6.50
CA ILE A 347 -17.60 -2.75 -6.83
C ILE A 347 -17.38 -3.56 -5.56
N VAL A 348 -16.65 -3.00 -4.59
CA VAL A 348 -16.39 -3.66 -3.31
C VAL A 348 -17.69 -3.97 -2.57
N ALA A 349 -18.60 -2.99 -2.44
CA ALA A 349 -19.88 -3.19 -1.77
C ALA A 349 -20.74 -4.26 -2.44
N THR A 350 -20.76 -4.31 -3.78
CA THR A 350 -21.48 -5.33 -4.55
C THR A 350 -20.93 -6.73 -4.26
N ILE A 351 -19.61 -6.89 -4.26
CA ILE A 351 -18.96 -8.19 -3.99
C ILE A 351 -19.20 -8.62 -2.53
N LEU A 352 -19.00 -7.71 -1.56
CA LEU A 352 -19.13 -8.05 -0.14
C LEU A 352 -20.58 -8.28 0.31
N LYS A 353 -21.56 -7.72 -0.40
CA LYS A 353 -22.99 -7.84 -0.07
C LYS A 353 -23.62 -9.13 -0.61
N ASP A 354 -23.20 -9.57 -1.78
CA ASP A 354 -23.71 -10.77 -2.43
C ASP A 354 -22.93 -12.00 -2.00
N ARG A 355 -23.64 -13.00 -1.45
CA ARG A 355 -23.01 -14.22 -0.92
C ARG A 355 -22.23 -15.01 -1.97
N ASN A 356 -22.73 -15.05 -3.22
CA ASN A 356 -22.09 -15.81 -4.29
C ASN A 356 -20.84 -15.10 -4.79
N LEU A 357 -20.92 -13.76 -5.00
CA LEU A 357 -19.76 -12.96 -5.39
C LEU A 357 -18.70 -12.94 -4.28
N TYR A 358 -19.11 -12.86 -3.02
CA TYR A 358 -18.19 -12.95 -1.88
C TYR A 358 -17.44 -14.29 -1.89
N HIS A 359 -18.17 -15.41 -2.06
CA HIS A 359 -17.54 -16.73 -2.13
C HIS A 359 -16.58 -16.85 -3.32
N GLU A 360 -16.99 -16.40 -4.50
CA GLU A 360 -16.13 -16.39 -5.70
C GLU A 360 -14.86 -15.54 -5.46
N TRP A 361 -15.01 -14.36 -4.87
CA TRP A 361 -13.88 -13.53 -4.50
C TRP A 361 -12.89 -14.25 -3.58
N THR A 362 -13.37 -14.92 -2.54
CA THR A 362 -12.48 -15.64 -1.60
C THR A 362 -11.72 -16.77 -2.28
N LEU A 363 -12.31 -17.45 -3.28
CA LEU A 363 -11.64 -18.47 -4.07
C LEU A 363 -10.56 -17.87 -4.98
N GLU A 364 -10.87 -16.79 -5.70
CA GLU A 364 -9.88 -16.10 -6.55
C GLU A 364 -8.73 -15.53 -5.72
N LEU A 365 -9.03 -14.91 -4.58
CA LEU A 365 -8.05 -14.36 -3.65
C LEU A 365 -7.11 -15.46 -3.11
N LYS A 366 -7.69 -16.58 -2.68
CA LYS A 366 -6.91 -17.74 -2.23
C LYS A 366 -5.99 -18.28 -3.33
N ALA A 367 -6.49 -18.38 -4.55
CA ALA A 367 -5.67 -18.84 -5.68
C ALA A 367 -4.46 -17.93 -5.96
N MET A 368 -4.62 -16.60 -5.81
CA MET A 368 -3.51 -15.66 -5.90
C MET A 368 -2.48 -15.84 -4.77
N ALA A 369 -2.95 -15.97 -3.53
CA ALA A 369 -2.08 -16.20 -2.37
C ALA A 369 -1.32 -17.55 -2.50
N ASP A 370 -2.00 -18.63 -2.85
CA ASP A 370 -1.40 -19.96 -3.05
C ASP A 370 -0.33 -19.92 -4.15
N ARG A 371 -0.55 -19.13 -5.22
CA ARG A 371 0.47 -18.98 -6.27
C ARG A 371 1.72 -18.27 -5.74
N ILE A 372 1.58 -17.21 -4.96
CA ILE A 372 2.73 -16.51 -4.35
C ILE A 372 3.50 -17.46 -3.42
N ILE A 373 2.80 -18.25 -2.61
CA ILE A 373 3.41 -19.25 -1.72
C ILE A 373 4.19 -20.29 -2.55
N ARG A 374 3.63 -20.78 -3.67
CA ARG A 374 4.35 -21.69 -4.58
C ARG A 374 5.60 -21.05 -5.18
N MET A 375 5.55 -19.76 -5.56
CA MET A 375 6.74 -19.08 -6.09
C MET A 375 7.84 -18.95 -5.05
N ARG A 376 7.49 -18.74 -3.77
CA ARG A 376 8.47 -18.77 -2.67
C ARG A 376 9.14 -20.13 -2.54
N GLN A 377 8.35 -21.20 -2.51
CA GLN A 377 8.87 -22.57 -2.42
C GLN A 377 9.77 -22.88 -3.60
N GLN A 378 9.32 -22.59 -4.82
CA GLN A 378 10.11 -22.87 -6.03
C GLN A 378 11.43 -22.08 -6.05
N LEU A 379 11.43 -20.80 -5.64
CA LEU A 379 12.66 -20.02 -5.55
C LEU A 379 13.63 -20.61 -4.51
N PHE A 380 13.13 -20.98 -3.35
CA PHE A 380 13.93 -21.63 -2.30
C PHE A 380 14.54 -22.94 -2.81
N ASP A 381 13.72 -23.83 -3.37
CA ASP A 381 14.16 -25.14 -3.87
C ASP A 381 15.23 -25.01 -4.97
N THR A 382 15.05 -24.07 -5.90
CA THR A 382 16.01 -23.85 -6.99
C THR A 382 17.33 -23.24 -6.51
N LEU A 383 17.30 -22.35 -5.51
CA LEU A 383 18.52 -21.82 -4.88
C LEU A 383 19.30 -22.91 -4.15
N CYS A 384 18.61 -23.80 -3.43
CA CYS A 384 19.21 -24.96 -2.74
C CYS A 384 19.79 -25.94 -3.76
N ALA A 385 19.03 -26.32 -4.77
CA ALA A 385 19.48 -27.25 -5.82
C ALA A 385 20.70 -26.74 -6.59
N LYS A 386 20.81 -25.43 -6.77
CA LYS A 386 21.97 -24.78 -7.40
C LYS A 386 23.19 -24.70 -6.47
N GLY A 387 23.06 -25.04 -5.20
CA GLY A 387 24.12 -24.88 -4.21
C GLY A 387 24.48 -23.40 -3.96
N THR A 388 23.51 -22.51 -4.01
CA THR A 388 23.74 -21.08 -3.77
C THR A 388 24.18 -20.85 -2.31
N PRO A 389 25.33 -20.20 -2.06
CA PRO A 389 25.83 -19.99 -0.71
C PRO A 389 24.86 -19.21 0.19
N GLY A 390 24.81 -19.57 1.48
CA GLY A 390 24.00 -18.90 2.49
C GLY A 390 22.71 -19.66 2.85
N ASP A 391 22.00 -19.18 3.88
CA ASP A 391 20.68 -19.69 4.27
C ASP A 391 19.57 -18.91 3.56
N TRP A 392 18.79 -19.58 2.73
CA TRP A 392 17.67 -19.03 1.98
C TRP A 392 16.31 -19.39 2.59
N SER A 393 16.28 -20.06 3.76
CA SER A 393 15.03 -20.49 4.41
C SER A 393 14.09 -19.34 4.78
N HIS A 394 14.62 -18.13 4.92
CA HIS A 394 13.80 -16.94 5.16
C HIS A 394 12.80 -16.69 4.03
N ILE A 395 13.08 -17.07 2.79
CA ILE A 395 12.16 -16.87 1.65
C ILE A 395 10.82 -17.59 1.88
N ILE A 396 10.85 -18.81 2.45
CA ILE A 396 9.65 -19.59 2.74
C ILE A 396 9.03 -19.29 4.11
N LYS A 397 9.78 -18.66 5.01
CA LYS A 397 9.28 -18.18 6.32
C LYS A 397 8.57 -16.84 6.22
N GLN A 398 8.98 -16.00 5.27
CA GLN A 398 8.33 -14.71 4.97
C GLN A 398 7.01 -14.94 4.24
N ILE A 399 6.05 -14.04 4.42
CA ILE A 399 4.70 -14.14 3.83
C ILE A 399 4.32 -12.88 3.04
N GLY A 400 3.27 -13.02 2.23
CA GLY A 400 2.70 -11.92 1.47
C GLY A 400 3.46 -11.61 0.18
N MET A 401 3.26 -10.39 -0.32
CA MET A 401 3.68 -9.97 -1.65
C MET A 401 5.19 -9.86 -1.83
N PHE A 402 5.94 -9.57 -0.77
CA PHE A 402 7.36 -9.24 -0.86
C PHE A 402 8.25 -10.25 -0.14
N THR A 403 9.48 -10.36 -0.63
CA THR A 403 10.61 -11.00 0.06
C THR A 403 11.73 -10.00 0.19
N PHE A 404 12.31 -9.94 1.37
CA PHE A 404 13.53 -9.20 1.65
C PHE A 404 14.70 -10.18 1.52
N THR A 405 15.40 -10.14 0.38
CA THR A 405 16.37 -11.19 -0.01
C THR A 405 17.63 -11.22 0.84
N GLY A 406 17.98 -10.07 1.45
CA GLY A 406 19.25 -9.88 2.14
C GLY A 406 20.42 -9.54 1.20
N LEU A 407 20.16 -9.31 -0.10
CA LEU A 407 21.17 -8.83 -1.05
C LEU A 407 21.52 -7.37 -0.75
N ASN A 408 22.78 -7.02 -0.87
CA ASN A 408 23.25 -5.65 -0.72
C ASN A 408 23.08 -4.84 -2.02
N LYS A 409 23.37 -3.53 -1.96
CA LYS A 409 23.18 -2.60 -3.09
C LYS A 409 24.04 -2.95 -4.29
N GLU A 410 25.27 -3.40 -4.07
CA GLU A 410 26.23 -3.79 -5.10
C GLU A 410 25.73 -5.04 -5.84
N GLN A 411 25.23 -6.03 -5.09
CA GLN A 411 24.64 -7.24 -5.66
C GLN A 411 23.38 -6.93 -6.48
N VAL A 412 22.51 -6.05 -5.96
CA VAL A 412 21.31 -5.59 -6.69
C VAL A 412 21.69 -4.86 -7.98
N ALA A 413 22.69 -3.95 -7.93
CA ALA A 413 23.17 -3.23 -9.11
C ALA A 413 23.75 -4.20 -10.16
N PHE A 414 24.50 -5.22 -9.73
CA PHE A 414 25.00 -6.28 -10.59
C PHE A 414 23.86 -7.05 -11.29
N MET A 415 22.84 -7.49 -10.53
CA MET A 415 21.69 -8.20 -11.10
C MET A 415 20.94 -7.35 -12.12
N THR A 416 20.81 -6.05 -11.86
CA THR A 416 20.17 -5.12 -12.80
C THR A 416 20.98 -5.00 -14.09
N LYS A 417 22.29 -4.83 -13.97
CA LYS A 417 23.18 -4.60 -15.11
C LYS A 417 23.38 -5.83 -15.99
N GLU A 418 23.64 -6.98 -15.37
CA GLU A 418 24.06 -8.20 -16.09
C GLU A 418 22.88 -9.17 -16.37
N TYR A 419 21.81 -9.11 -15.55
CA TYR A 419 20.66 -10.01 -15.66
C TYR A 419 19.36 -9.29 -15.98
N HIS A 420 19.36 -7.98 -16.11
CA HIS A 420 18.16 -7.18 -16.41
C HIS A 420 17.02 -7.39 -15.39
N ILE A 421 17.37 -7.63 -14.11
CA ILE A 421 16.41 -7.82 -13.02
C ILE A 421 16.29 -6.50 -12.23
N TYR A 422 15.10 -5.94 -12.26
CA TYR A 422 14.78 -4.65 -11.66
C TYR A 422 14.06 -4.86 -10.33
N MET A 423 14.71 -4.48 -9.22
CA MET A 423 14.25 -4.61 -7.85
C MET A 423 14.64 -3.38 -7.03
N THR A 424 14.15 -3.24 -5.81
CA THR A 424 14.55 -2.12 -4.96
C THR A 424 15.99 -2.30 -4.44
N SER A 425 16.72 -1.21 -4.29
CA SER A 425 18.17 -1.22 -3.93
C SER A 425 18.45 -1.79 -2.52
N ASP A 426 17.43 -1.93 -1.68
CA ASP A 426 17.49 -2.54 -0.36
C ASP A 426 17.32 -4.08 -0.37
N GLY A 427 17.23 -4.67 -1.55
CA GLY A 427 17.08 -6.12 -1.69
C GLY A 427 15.65 -6.65 -1.63
N ARG A 428 14.62 -5.81 -1.62
CA ARG A 428 13.23 -6.25 -1.68
C ARG A 428 12.85 -6.68 -3.10
N ILE A 429 12.18 -7.83 -3.22
CA ILE A 429 11.54 -8.28 -4.46
C ILE A 429 10.04 -8.55 -4.26
N SER A 430 9.27 -8.35 -5.34
CA SER A 430 7.85 -8.76 -5.38
C SER A 430 7.74 -10.21 -5.84
N MET A 431 7.33 -11.09 -4.93
CA MET A 431 7.04 -12.50 -5.25
C MET A 431 5.83 -12.63 -6.19
N ALA A 432 4.92 -11.67 -6.14
CA ALA A 432 3.74 -11.62 -7.02
C ALA A 432 4.09 -11.31 -8.49
N GLY A 433 5.31 -10.81 -8.75
CA GLY A 433 5.83 -10.58 -10.10
C GLY A 433 6.53 -11.78 -10.72
N LEU A 434 6.81 -12.84 -9.93
CA LEU A 434 7.47 -14.06 -10.41
C LEU A 434 6.49 -15.02 -11.11
N SER A 435 7.05 -15.84 -11.98
CA SER A 435 6.39 -16.98 -12.60
C SER A 435 7.33 -18.20 -12.59
N SER A 436 6.77 -19.39 -12.80
CA SER A 436 7.56 -20.62 -12.88
C SER A 436 8.67 -20.55 -13.95
N ARG A 437 8.45 -19.73 -15.00
CA ARG A 437 9.43 -19.50 -16.07
C ARG A 437 10.55 -18.53 -15.67
N THR A 438 10.26 -17.56 -14.79
CA THR A 438 11.22 -16.52 -14.42
C THR A 438 12.03 -16.84 -13.16
N VAL A 439 11.57 -17.82 -12.34
CA VAL A 439 12.30 -18.29 -11.15
C VAL A 439 13.71 -18.77 -11.48
N PRO A 440 13.97 -19.60 -12.52
CA PRO A 440 15.31 -20.03 -12.86
C PRO A 440 16.25 -18.85 -13.17
N HIS A 441 15.79 -17.88 -13.96
CA HIS A 441 16.57 -16.68 -14.29
C HIS A 441 16.92 -15.86 -13.04
N LEU A 442 15.98 -15.69 -12.10
CA LEU A 442 16.24 -15.02 -10.83
C LEU A 442 17.24 -15.82 -9.97
N THR A 443 17.10 -17.16 -9.93
CA THR A 443 18.02 -18.05 -9.21
C THR A 443 19.45 -17.90 -9.74
N ASP A 444 19.62 -17.90 -11.06
CA ASP A 444 20.94 -17.73 -11.72
C ASP A 444 21.57 -16.40 -11.35
N ALA A 445 20.78 -15.33 -11.38
CA ALA A 445 21.23 -13.99 -11.04
C ALA A 445 21.64 -13.85 -9.56
N ILE A 446 20.82 -14.39 -8.64
CA ILE A 446 21.14 -14.41 -7.20
C ILE A 446 22.43 -15.20 -6.96
N HIS A 447 22.53 -16.42 -7.52
CA HIS A 447 23.72 -17.26 -7.37
C HIS A 447 24.99 -16.53 -7.85
N ALA A 448 24.94 -15.95 -9.04
CA ALA A 448 26.05 -15.17 -9.57
C ALA A 448 26.41 -13.96 -8.71
N ALA A 449 25.40 -13.24 -8.18
CA ALA A 449 25.60 -12.07 -7.34
C ALA A 449 26.26 -12.39 -5.99
N VAL A 450 25.99 -13.57 -5.41
CA VAL A 450 26.55 -13.95 -4.09
C VAL A 450 27.85 -14.74 -4.21
N THR A 451 28.13 -15.38 -5.36
CA THR A 451 29.40 -16.12 -5.61
C THR A 451 30.48 -15.27 -6.25
N ARG A 452 30.15 -14.07 -6.73
CA ARG A 452 31.11 -13.17 -7.34
C ARG A 452 32.18 -12.79 -6.31
N ALA A 453 33.43 -13.08 -6.62
CA ALA A 453 34.55 -12.54 -5.87
C ALA A 453 34.58 -11.02 -5.96
N HIS A 454 34.67 -10.35 -4.84
CA HIS A 454 34.81 -8.90 -4.73
C HIS A 454 36.20 -8.43 -5.16
#